data_88f5b08ccdf3d5915ab41fac1bbbaa22
#
_entry.id   88f5b08ccdf3d5915ab41fac1bbbaa22
#
_cell.length_a   1.000
_cell.length_b   1.000
_cell.length_c   1.000
_cell.angle_alpha   90.00
_cell.angle_beta   90.00
_cell.angle_gamma   90.00
#
_symmetry.space_group_name_H-M   'P 1'
#
loop_
_entity.id
_entity.type
_entity.pdbx_description
1 polymer ?
#
loop_
_entity_poly.entity_id
_entity_poly.type
_entity_poly.pdbx_seq_one_letter_code
_entity_poly.pdbx_strand_id
1 'polypeptide(L)'
;MKTNTPNRRLGAISLALFLLLSAPAISVFADETCNSPYMTGLIKGQEDYVHVWTLGVEGIGDGSDKLVTVDVNPKSAKYGKVVDFIPVRGRGEAHHMGFTDDRKYLWAGRLDDNKIFVFDVGTNPAKPKLIKTISNIAQKSGYVGPHTFYAMPGRMLVGTLSNDKDDGGATGLVVYNNKGDYVAKYEIPATTIGGAQGDGYGYDVAVNPQKNAMLTSSFTGRKNYMTDLGKLVNDPEAMKRFGNTMIMWDLKSMKPQKVFNTPGAPLEIRWSLKEGDNWAITASALSSKLWLVKQDASGEWQAKDVATIGDPAKIPLPVDISIAADGSSLWVNTFMDGKTRLFDLSNPEAPKQVYEKETGKQVNMVSQSWDGKRVYITSSLLANWDKKGADNEQFLKLYSWDGKELKEQWKIDFYKEKLGRAHHMKFTAKSARSTSVNASGLTVAAAATR
;
A
#
# COMPACT_ATOMS: atom_id res chain seq x y z
N MET A 1 -14.53 45.26 -85.58
CA MET A 1 -13.67 44.10 -85.27
C MET A 1 -13.46 44.03 -83.79
N LYS A 2 -14.06 43.06 -83.13
CA LYS A 2 -14.00 42.87 -81.65
C LYS A 2 -13.04 41.73 -81.37
N THR A 3 -12.00 41.96 -80.63
CA THR A 3 -11.05 40.96 -80.13
C THR A 3 -11.43 40.56 -78.73
N ASN A 4 -11.76 39.28 -78.54
CA ASN A 4 -12.02 38.66 -77.28
C ASN A 4 -10.67 38.20 -76.61
N THR A 5 -10.42 38.56 -75.37
CA THR A 5 -9.39 38.03 -74.55
C THR A 5 -10.00 37.11 -73.43
N PRO A 6 -9.48 35.91 -73.17
CA PRO A 6 -10.05 35.04 -72.13
C PRO A 6 -9.44 35.34 -70.76
N ASN A 7 -10.32 35.50 -69.79
CA ASN A 7 -10.02 35.62 -68.39
C ASN A 7 -9.52 34.27 -67.82
N ARG A 8 -8.29 34.21 -67.36
CA ARG A 8 -7.75 33.14 -66.52
C ARG A 8 -8.10 33.40 -65.04
N ARG A 9 -8.95 32.57 -64.45
CA ARG A 9 -9.18 32.52 -63.01
C ARG A 9 -8.07 31.66 -62.37
N LEU A 10 -7.21 32.27 -61.53
CA LEU A 10 -6.34 31.59 -60.64
C LEU A 10 -7.18 31.08 -59.48
N GLY A 11 -7.26 29.76 -59.34
CA GLY A 11 -7.79 29.11 -58.13
C GLY A 11 -6.76 29.14 -57.01
N ALA A 12 -7.09 29.80 -55.90
CA ALA A 12 -6.31 29.75 -54.69
C ALA A 12 -6.52 28.39 -54.00
N ILE A 13 -5.48 27.56 -53.92
CA ILE A 13 -5.46 26.33 -53.13
C ILE A 13 -5.10 26.74 -51.69
N SER A 14 -6.11 26.73 -50.81
CA SER A 14 -5.89 26.89 -49.37
C SER A 14 -5.33 25.61 -48.79
N LEU A 15 -4.04 25.62 -48.47
CA LEU A 15 -3.37 24.55 -47.75
C LEU A 15 -3.70 24.69 -46.26
N ALA A 16 -4.68 23.92 -45.74
CA ALA A 16 -4.98 23.86 -44.32
C ALA A 16 -3.90 23.03 -43.62
N LEU A 17 -3.01 23.70 -42.94
CA LEU A 17 -1.98 23.09 -42.08
C LEU A 17 -2.65 22.60 -40.79
N PHE A 18 -2.96 21.31 -40.69
CA PHE A 18 -3.35 20.69 -39.42
C PHE A 18 -2.13 20.60 -38.49
N LEU A 19 -2.01 21.56 -37.58
CA LEU A 19 -1.15 21.44 -36.40
C LEU A 19 -1.78 20.40 -35.48
N LEU A 20 -1.28 19.17 -35.54
CA LEU A 20 -1.48 18.17 -34.52
C LEU A 20 -0.76 18.66 -33.25
N LEU A 21 -1.48 19.34 -32.38
CA LEU A 21 -1.07 19.55 -30.98
C LEU A 21 -1.01 18.19 -30.32
N SER A 22 0.17 17.58 -30.28
CA SER A 22 0.44 16.46 -29.39
C SER A 22 0.35 17.00 -27.95
N ALA A 23 -0.80 16.81 -27.31
CA ALA A 23 -0.89 16.99 -25.87
C ALA A 23 0.21 16.12 -25.22
N PRO A 24 1.01 16.67 -24.28
CA PRO A 24 1.95 15.84 -23.54
C PRO A 24 1.15 14.72 -22.87
N ALA A 25 1.51 13.48 -23.15
CA ALA A 25 0.96 12.34 -22.44
C ALA A 25 1.34 12.54 -20.95
N ILE A 26 0.36 12.90 -20.13
CA ILE A 26 0.52 12.92 -18.69
C ILE A 26 0.76 11.47 -18.32
N SER A 27 1.99 11.17 -17.88
CA SER A 27 2.32 9.84 -17.39
C SER A 27 1.54 9.66 -16.09
N VAL A 28 0.46 8.91 -16.17
CA VAL A 28 -0.30 8.48 -15.00
C VAL A 28 0.55 7.43 -14.30
N PHE A 29 0.96 7.70 -13.08
CA PHE A 29 1.68 6.74 -12.24
C PHE A 29 0.67 6.08 -11.32
N ALA A 30 0.57 4.75 -11.36
CA ALA A 30 -0.26 4.03 -10.42
C ALA A 30 0.37 3.99 -9.03
N ASP A 31 -0.46 3.84 -8.00
CA ASP A 31 -0.01 3.73 -6.63
C ASP A 31 0.34 2.26 -6.32
N GLU A 32 1.60 2.02 -5.95
CA GLU A 32 1.94 0.77 -5.26
C GLU A 32 1.30 0.80 -3.86
N THR A 33 0.84 -0.34 -3.39
CA THR A 33 0.35 -0.49 -2.01
C THR A 33 1.32 0.13 -0.99
N CYS A 34 0.81 0.98 -0.10
CA CYS A 34 1.57 1.71 0.93
C CYS A 34 2.72 2.58 0.36
N ASN A 35 2.49 3.29 -0.74
CA ASN A 35 3.51 4.16 -1.31
C ASN A 35 3.42 5.59 -0.74
N SER A 36 4.57 6.12 -0.34
CA SER A 36 4.63 7.48 0.21
C SER A 36 4.68 8.54 -0.90
N PRO A 37 3.97 9.67 -0.78
CA PRO A 37 4.00 10.75 -1.75
C PRO A 37 5.39 11.36 -1.95
N TYR A 38 6.28 11.23 -0.99
CA TYR A 38 7.67 11.69 -1.12
C TYR A 38 8.49 10.89 -2.12
N MET A 39 8.02 9.70 -2.53
CA MET A 39 8.68 8.84 -3.52
C MET A 39 8.05 8.92 -4.91
N THR A 40 6.86 9.51 -5.07
CA THR A 40 6.10 9.50 -6.33
C THR A 40 6.92 10.00 -7.53
N GLY A 41 7.72 11.04 -7.34
CA GLY A 41 8.59 11.58 -8.39
C GLY A 41 9.72 10.65 -8.85
N LEU A 42 10.01 9.59 -8.08
CA LEU A 42 11.03 8.58 -8.40
C LEU A 42 10.47 7.38 -9.18
N ILE A 43 9.15 7.23 -9.21
CA ILE A 43 8.45 6.15 -9.92
C ILE A 43 8.29 6.58 -11.38
N LYS A 44 9.05 5.96 -12.27
CA LYS A 44 9.04 6.29 -13.71
C LYS A 44 9.26 5.05 -14.55
N GLY A 45 8.55 5.01 -15.69
CA GLY A 45 8.72 3.97 -16.70
C GLY A 45 8.04 2.66 -16.33
N GLN A 46 8.72 1.55 -16.59
CA GLN A 46 8.25 0.19 -16.39
C GLN A 46 8.94 -0.41 -15.16
N GLU A 47 8.18 -1.06 -14.29
CA GLU A 47 8.75 -1.91 -13.26
C GLU A 47 9.46 -3.12 -13.88
N ASP A 48 10.66 -3.44 -13.38
CA ASP A 48 11.44 -4.61 -13.84
C ASP A 48 11.33 -5.78 -12.86
N TYR A 49 11.20 -5.51 -11.58
CA TYR A 49 11.14 -6.54 -10.54
C TYR A 49 10.02 -6.25 -9.55
N VAL A 50 9.40 -7.32 -9.06
CA VAL A 50 8.59 -7.28 -7.84
C VAL A 50 9.33 -8.04 -6.74
N HIS A 51 9.45 -7.43 -5.58
CA HIS A 51 9.93 -8.06 -4.36
C HIS A 51 8.74 -8.49 -3.54
N VAL A 52 8.69 -9.75 -3.14
CA VAL A 52 7.63 -10.31 -2.30
C VAL A 52 8.22 -10.70 -0.95
N TRP A 53 7.70 -10.14 0.12
CA TRP A 53 8.03 -10.56 1.48
C TRP A 53 7.18 -11.76 1.83
N THR A 54 7.84 -12.86 2.15
CA THR A 54 7.23 -14.18 2.16
C THR A 54 7.42 -14.83 3.51
N LEU A 55 6.32 -15.29 4.09
CA LEU A 55 6.32 -16.07 5.33
C LEU A 55 6.83 -17.48 5.07
N GLY A 56 7.81 -17.91 5.85
CA GLY A 56 8.29 -19.29 5.86
C GLY A 56 7.24 -20.26 6.39
N VAL A 57 7.26 -21.49 5.90
CA VAL A 57 6.38 -22.57 6.34
C VAL A 57 7.23 -23.79 6.68
N GLU A 58 7.01 -24.37 7.85
CA GLU A 58 7.70 -25.60 8.27
C GLU A 58 7.49 -26.72 7.25
N GLY A 59 8.58 -27.37 6.86
CA GLY A 59 8.55 -28.44 5.83
C GLY A 59 8.50 -27.94 4.37
N ILE A 60 8.42 -26.63 4.14
CA ILE A 60 8.46 -26.03 2.81
C ILE A 60 9.76 -25.26 2.61
N GLY A 61 10.63 -25.79 1.73
CA GLY A 61 11.96 -25.22 1.48
C GLY A 61 12.84 -25.23 2.73
N ASP A 62 13.42 -24.07 3.06
CA ASP A 62 14.24 -23.88 4.27
C ASP A 62 13.39 -23.47 5.51
N GLY A 63 12.08 -23.35 5.36
CA GLY A 63 11.17 -22.96 6.43
C GLY A 63 11.29 -21.51 6.91
N SER A 64 12.23 -20.72 6.33
CA SER A 64 12.50 -19.33 6.77
C SER A 64 11.68 -18.31 6.02
N ASP A 65 11.39 -17.17 6.66
CA ASP A 65 10.90 -15.99 5.97
C ASP A 65 11.95 -15.50 4.97
N LYS A 66 11.53 -14.94 3.84
CA LYS A 66 12.45 -14.55 2.78
C LYS A 66 11.92 -13.41 1.91
N LEU A 67 12.84 -12.63 1.36
CA LEU A 67 12.54 -11.70 0.28
C LEU A 67 12.71 -12.43 -1.05
N VAL A 68 11.63 -12.58 -1.81
CA VAL A 68 11.62 -13.21 -3.14
C VAL A 68 11.59 -12.13 -4.21
N THR A 69 12.46 -12.22 -5.21
CA THR A 69 12.53 -11.29 -6.34
C THR A 69 12.06 -11.98 -7.62
N VAL A 70 11.09 -11.40 -8.28
CA VAL A 70 10.52 -11.90 -9.56
C VAL A 70 10.76 -10.87 -10.65
N ASP A 71 11.21 -11.33 -11.82
CA ASP A 71 11.32 -10.48 -13.02
C ASP A 71 9.92 -10.26 -13.61
N VAL A 72 9.50 -8.99 -13.66
CA VAL A 72 8.18 -8.59 -14.15
C VAL A 72 8.25 -7.66 -15.36
N ASN A 73 9.44 -7.51 -15.95
CA ASN A 73 9.58 -6.76 -17.19
C ASN A 73 9.05 -7.59 -18.36
N PRO A 74 7.97 -7.18 -19.06
CA PRO A 74 7.41 -7.94 -20.19
C PRO A 74 8.38 -8.19 -21.35
N LYS A 75 9.48 -7.41 -21.41
CA LYS A 75 10.53 -7.57 -22.43
C LYS A 75 11.67 -8.50 -22.01
N SER A 76 11.63 -8.99 -20.77
CA SER A 76 12.68 -9.87 -20.25
C SER A 76 12.44 -11.32 -20.64
N ALA A 77 13.51 -12.03 -20.98
CA ALA A 77 13.46 -13.49 -21.17
C ALA A 77 13.11 -14.26 -19.87
N LYS A 78 13.18 -13.58 -18.72
CA LYS A 78 12.82 -14.13 -17.40
C LYS A 78 11.48 -13.65 -16.89
N TYR A 79 10.67 -13.04 -17.74
CA TYR A 79 9.35 -12.53 -17.37
C TYR A 79 8.50 -13.58 -16.64
N GLY A 80 7.99 -13.23 -15.46
CA GLY A 80 7.20 -14.11 -14.60
C GLY A 80 8.01 -15.20 -13.91
N LYS A 81 9.34 -15.08 -13.79
CA LYS A 81 10.20 -16.04 -13.10
C LYS A 81 10.82 -15.46 -11.84
N VAL A 82 10.94 -16.28 -10.83
CA VAL A 82 11.78 -15.99 -9.67
C VAL A 82 13.24 -15.91 -10.14
N VAL A 83 13.90 -14.81 -9.84
CA VAL A 83 15.30 -14.56 -10.24
C VAL A 83 16.27 -14.59 -9.07
N ASP A 84 15.76 -14.36 -7.86
CA ASP A 84 16.54 -14.42 -6.62
C ASP A 84 15.62 -14.58 -5.40
N PHE A 85 16.17 -15.07 -4.29
CA PHE A 85 15.52 -14.98 -2.97
C PHE A 85 16.55 -14.92 -1.86
N ILE A 86 16.24 -14.18 -0.80
CA ILE A 86 17.10 -14.01 0.37
C ILE A 86 16.37 -14.48 1.60
N PRO A 87 16.72 -15.65 2.16
CA PRO A 87 16.16 -16.08 3.43
C PRO A 87 16.71 -15.22 4.56
N VAL A 88 15.85 -14.91 5.54
CA VAL A 88 16.25 -14.38 6.83
C VAL A 88 16.15 -15.51 7.86
N ARG A 89 17.04 -15.51 8.85
CA ARG A 89 17.09 -16.62 9.81
C ARG A 89 15.77 -16.78 10.57
N GLY A 90 15.15 -17.95 10.42
CA GLY A 90 13.93 -18.35 11.11
C GLY A 90 12.65 -17.79 10.48
N ARG A 91 11.55 -18.02 11.17
CA ARG A 91 10.20 -17.62 10.81
C ARG A 91 9.62 -16.74 11.92
N GLY A 92 8.82 -15.75 11.58
CA GLY A 92 8.23 -14.85 12.58
C GLY A 92 7.17 -13.91 12.00
N GLU A 93 6.30 -14.41 11.13
CA GLU A 93 5.22 -13.67 10.49
C GLU A 93 5.73 -12.48 9.64
N ALA A 94 6.35 -12.79 8.51
CA ALA A 94 6.69 -11.82 7.49
C ALA A 94 5.43 -11.10 7.00
N HIS A 95 5.39 -9.76 7.09
CA HIS A 95 4.15 -9.01 6.87
C HIS A 95 4.33 -7.86 5.87
N HIS A 96 4.53 -6.61 6.29
CA HIS A 96 4.61 -5.49 5.37
C HIS A 96 6.04 -5.01 5.10
N MET A 97 6.18 -4.25 4.00
CA MET A 97 7.43 -3.62 3.55
C MET A 97 7.21 -2.18 3.13
N GLY A 98 8.26 -1.37 3.20
CA GLY A 98 8.28 -0.03 2.65
C GLY A 98 9.67 0.41 2.25
N PHE A 99 9.77 1.25 1.22
CA PHE A 99 11.03 1.84 0.81
C PHE A 99 11.45 3.02 1.68
N THR A 100 12.75 3.31 1.72
CA THR A 100 13.24 4.64 2.09
C THR A 100 12.82 5.66 1.03
N ASP A 101 12.81 6.94 1.39
CA ASP A 101 12.36 8.04 0.52
C ASP A 101 13.18 8.17 -0.79
N ASP A 102 14.40 7.65 -0.83
CA ASP A 102 15.23 7.54 -2.03
C ASP A 102 15.06 6.20 -2.80
N ARG A 103 14.20 5.30 -2.33
CA ARG A 103 13.91 3.95 -2.86
C ARG A 103 15.14 3.02 -2.96
N LYS A 104 16.22 3.33 -2.25
CA LYS A 104 17.43 2.46 -2.26
C LYS A 104 17.31 1.27 -1.34
N TYR A 105 16.62 1.44 -0.22
CA TYR A 105 16.50 0.40 0.78
C TYR A 105 15.04 0.02 0.98
N LEU A 106 14.81 -1.28 1.09
CA LEU A 106 13.50 -1.87 1.39
C LEU A 106 13.52 -2.40 2.81
N TRP A 107 12.63 -1.87 3.64
CA TRP A 107 12.45 -2.29 5.02
C TRP A 107 11.30 -3.27 5.10
N ALA A 108 11.49 -4.41 5.78
CA ALA A 108 10.52 -5.49 5.87
C ALA A 108 10.31 -5.92 7.32
N GLY A 109 9.07 -5.90 7.77
CA GLY A 109 8.67 -6.22 9.13
C GLY A 109 8.39 -7.68 9.37
N ARG A 110 8.63 -8.11 10.62
CA ARG A 110 8.29 -9.41 11.14
C ARG A 110 7.57 -9.24 12.46
N LEU A 111 6.31 -9.70 12.55
CA LEU A 111 5.42 -9.34 13.65
C LEU A 111 5.76 -10.08 14.98
N ASP A 112 6.12 -11.36 14.88
CA ASP A 112 6.23 -12.23 16.06
C ASP A 112 7.41 -11.90 16.97
N ASP A 113 8.57 -11.63 16.38
CA ASP A 113 9.82 -11.38 17.09
C ASP A 113 10.32 -9.93 16.96
N ASN A 114 9.45 -9.05 16.47
CA ASN A 114 9.68 -7.59 16.43
C ASN A 114 10.96 -7.20 15.68
N LYS A 115 11.28 -7.89 14.58
CA LYS A 115 12.45 -7.62 13.76
C LYS A 115 12.07 -6.83 12.52
N ILE A 116 12.98 -5.98 12.09
CA ILE A 116 12.91 -5.24 10.84
C ILE A 116 14.17 -5.56 10.07
N PHE A 117 14.02 -6.02 8.83
CA PHE A 117 15.11 -6.35 7.91
C PHE A 117 15.24 -5.25 6.87
N VAL A 118 16.46 -4.79 6.63
CA VAL A 118 16.75 -3.74 5.65
C VAL A 118 17.53 -4.35 4.51
N PHE A 119 16.97 -4.29 3.32
CA PHE A 119 17.57 -4.81 2.10
C PHE A 119 18.03 -3.65 1.20
N ASP A 120 19.25 -3.73 0.67
CA ASP A 120 19.71 -2.88 -0.44
C ASP A 120 19.13 -3.45 -1.74
N VAL A 121 18.18 -2.74 -2.30
CA VAL A 121 17.54 -3.03 -3.59
C VAL A 121 17.94 -2.02 -4.67
N GLY A 122 18.57 -0.91 -4.27
CA GLY A 122 18.99 0.15 -5.18
C GLY A 122 20.26 -0.18 -5.94
N THR A 123 21.20 -0.91 -5.33
CA THR A 123 22.47 -1.27 -5.98
C THR A 123 22.26 -2.32 -7.08
N ASN A 124 21.49 -3.35 -6.81
CA ASN A 124 21.12 -4.38 -7.77
C ASN A 124 19.72 -4.93 -7.47
N PRO A 125 18.67 -4.38 -8.10
CA PRO A 125 17.30 -4.81 -7.84
C PRO A 125 17.04 -6.30 -8.16
N ALA A 126 17.78 -6.89 -9.11
CA ALA A 126 17.65 -8.32 -9.44
C ALA A 126 18.24 -9.24 -8.35
N LYS A 127 19.16 -8.73 -7.54
CA LYS A 127 19.86 -9.46 -6.47
C LYS A 127 20.04 -8.58 -5.25
N PRO A 128 18.97 -8.32 -4.50
CA PRO A 128 19.01 -7.54 -3.26
C PRO A 128 20.02 -8.12 -2.27
N LYS A 129 20.39 -7.32 -1.27
CA LYS A 129 21.25 -7.77 -0.17
C LYS A 129 20.67 -7.37 1.17
N LEU A 130 20.56 -8.29 2.11
CA LEU A 130 20.28 -7.96 3.49
C LEU A 130 21.50 -7.20 4.08
N ILE A 131 21.29 -5.96 4.51
CA ILE A 131 22.38 -5.09 5.02
C ILE A 131 22.27 -4.78 6.50
N LYS A 132 21.05 -4.88 7.08
CA LYS A 132 20.83 -4.58 8.50
C LYS A 132 19.62 -5.37 9.03
N THR A 133 19.68 -5.76 10.31
CA THR A 133 18.54 -6.22 11.08
C THR A 133 18.38 -5.31 12.29
N ILE A 134 17.19 -4.73 12.47
CA ILE A 134 16.82 -3.93 13.65
C ILE A 134 15.97 -4.81 14.54
N SER A 135 16.38 -5.01 15.80
CA SER A 135 15.70 -5.90 16.77
C SER A 135 15.39 -5.22 18.10
N ASN A 136 15.49 -3.90 18.14
CA ASN A 136 15.37 -3.12 19.37
C ASN A 136 14.10 -2.27 19.46
N ILE A 137 13.13 -2.48 18.56
CA ILE A 137 11.92 -1.64 18.50
C ILE A 137 11.13 -1.69 19.81
N ALA A 138 10.89 -2.88 20.36
CA ALA A 138 10.19 -3.04 21.63
C ALA A 138 10.97 -2.37 22.78
N GLN A 139 12.29 -2.60 22.87
CA GLN A 139 13.13 -2.01 23.91
C GLN A 139 13.13 -0.48 23.87
N LYS A 140 13.15 0.11 22.67
CA LYS A 140 13.23 1.57 22.48
C LYS A 140 11.89 2.26 22.60
N SER A 141 10.83 1.63 22.16
CA SER A 141 9.51 2.26 22.07
C SER A 141 8.49 1.71 23.08
N GLY A 142 8.62 0.44 23.52
CA GLY A 142 7.58 -0.30 24.21
C GLY A 142 6.49 -0.83 23.28
N TYR A 143 6.63 -0.65 21.95
CA TYR A 143 5.68 -1.13 20.95
C TYR A 143 6.22 -2.36 20.24
N VAL A 144 5.30 -3.24 19.80
CA VAL A 144 5.60 -4.53 19.16
C VAL A 144 4.76 -4.72 17.90
N GLY A 145 5.15 -5.69 17.07
CA GLY A 145 4.48 -5.97 15.81
C GLY A 145 4.68 -4.86 14.79
N PRO A 146 5.92 -4.61 14.30
CA PRO A 146 6.17 -3.61 13.26
C PRO A 146 5.45 -3.99 11.98
N HIS A 147 4.48 -3.18 11.58
CA HIS A 147 3.54 -3.45 10.52
C HIS A 147 3.80 -2.59 9.28
N THR A 148 3.40 -1.32 9.31
CA THR A 148 3.54 -0.41 8.17
C THR A 148 4.88 0.29 8.18
N PHE A 149 5.51 0.43 7.01
CA PHE A 149 6.77 1.14 6.80
C PHE A 149 6.52 2.27 5.81
N TYR A 150 6.48 3.49 6.31
CA TYR A 150 6.11 4.65 5.51
C TYR A 150 7.27 5.67 5.43
N ALA A 151 7.73 5.94 4.20
CA ALA A 151 8.83 6.87 3.98
C ALA A 151 8.43 8.31 4.30
N MET A 152 9.29 8.97 5.05
CA MET A 152 9.30 10.41 5.28
C MET A 152 10.68 10.96 4.85
N PRO A 153 10.86 12.25 4.57
CA PRO A 153 12.16 12.78 4.19
C PRO A 153 13.25 12.43 5.21
N GLY A 154 14.21 11.58 4.79
CA GLY A 154 15.32 11.10 5.63
C GLY A 154 14.93 10.18 6.78
N ARG A 155 13.69 9.66 6.82
CA ARG A 155 13.15 8.90 7.95
C ARG A 155 12.21 7.79 7.47
N MET A 156 12.08 6.76 8.32
CA MET A 156 11.08 5.72 8.21
C MET A 156 10.11 5.82 9.39
N LEU A 157 8.84 5.99 9.09
CA LEU A 157 7.75 5.91 10.05
C LEU A 157 7.23 4.47 10.08
N VAL A 158 7.29 3.83 11.25
CA VAL A 158 6.88 2.43 11.44
C VAL A 158 5.62 2.40 12.28
N GLY A 159 4.52 1.93 11.71
CA GLY A 159 3.30 1.59 12.45
C GLY A 159 3.48 0.28 13.21
N THR A 160 2.90 0.17 14.39
CA THR A 160 2.97 -1.02 15.23
C THR A 160 1.56 -1.48 15.65
N LEU A 161 1.40 -2.77 15.93
CA LEU A 161 0.08 -3.36 16.19
C LEU A 161 -0.25 -3.50 17.68
N SER A 162 0.75 -3.60 18.55
CA SER A 162 0.57 -3.83 20.00
C SER A 162 1.69 -3.18 20.81
N ASN A 163 1.66 -3.37 22.11
CA ASN A 163 2.73 -3.00 23.03
C ASN A 163 3.31 -4.22 23.76
N ASP A 164 4.43 -4.04 24.45
CA ASP A 164 5.18 -5.10 25.11
C ASP A 164 4.63 -5.52 26.49
N LYS A 165 3.61 -4.82 27.00
CA LYS A 165 3.00 -5.06 28.31
C LYS A 165 1.65 -5.73 28.23
N ASP A 166 0.92 -5.40 27.18
CA ASP A 166 -0.45 -5.84 26.97
C ASP A 166 -0.64 -6.13 25.47
N ASP A 167 -0.98 -7.35 25.14
CA ASP A 167 -1.22 -7.80 23.77
C ASP A 167 -2.46 -7.14 23.13
N GLY A 168 -3.13 -6.22 23.84
CA GLY A 168 -4.30 -5.53 23.34
C GLY A 168 -4.31 -4.07 23.71
N GLY A 169 -4.09 -3.12 23.01
CA GLY A 169 -4.25 -1.70 23.30
C GLY A 169 -2.99 -0.88 23.12
N ALA A 170 -3.06 0.33 23.50
CA ALA A 170 -2.11 1.44 23.34
C ALA A 170 -0.83 1.12 22.56
N THR A 171 -0.92 1.13 21.25
CA THR A 171 0.21 1.00 20.33
C THR A 171 0.70 2.36 19.84
N GLY A 172 1.61 2.41 18.88
CA GLY A 172 2.16 3.67 18.41
C GLY A 172 2.85 3.62 17.07
N LEU A 173 3.38 4.77 16.73
CA LEU A 173 4.26 5.00 15.59
C LEU A 173 5.69 5.13 16.10
N VAL A 174 6.64 4.49 15.44
CA VAL A 174 8.06 4.57 15.76
C VAL A 174 8.81 5.18 14.58
N VAL A 175 9.65 6.17 14.85
CA VAL A 175 10.45 6.85 13.82
C VAL A 175 11.89 6.39 13.91
N TYR A 176 12.42 5.97 12.79
CA TYR A 176 13.85 5.72 12.56
C TYR A 176 14.38 6.68 11.49
N ASN A 177 15.67 6.99 11.53
CA ASN A 177 16.32 7.57 10.35
C ASN A 177 16.58 6.48 9.29
N ASN A 178 16.96 6.88 8.07
CA ASN A 178 17.22 5.91 6.98
C ASN A 178 18.40 4.95 7.27
N LYS A 179 19.21 5.23 8.29
CA LYS A 179 20.28 4.34 8.75
C LYS A 179 19.77 3.28 9.75
N GLY A 180 18.53 3.40 10.19
CA GLY A 180 17.91 2.51 11.17
C GLY A 180 18.28 2.81 12.61
N ASP A 181 18.55 4.08 12.93
CA ASP A 181 18.70 4.55 14.29
C ASP A 181 17.37 5.12 14.79
N TYR A 182 16.99 4.75 15.99
CA TYR A 182 15.76 5.24 16.63
C TYR A 182 15.80 6.76 16.83
N VAL A 183 14.68 7.43 16.48
CA VAL A 183 14.54 8.89 16.60
C VAL A 183 13.48 9.27 17.62
N ALA A 184 12.26 8.72 17.48
CA ALA A 184 11.10 9.11 18.29
C ALA A 184 10.03 8.04 18.29
N LYS A 185 9.03 8.19 19.17
CA LYS A 185 7.78 7.45 19.15
C LYS A 185 6.59 8.37 19.40
N TYR A 186 5.42 7.96 18.91
CA TYR A 186 4.16 8.66 19.11
C TYR A 186 3.09 7.63 19.42
N GLU A 187 2.32 7.86 20.48
CA GLU A 187 1.26 6.94 20.91
C GLU A 187 0.01 7.11 20.04
N ILE A 188 -0.64 6.02 19.66
CA ILE A 188 -1.99 6.05 19.09
C ILE A 188 -2.97 6.37 20.24
N PRO A 189 -3.74 7.46 20.14
CA PRO A 189 -4.62 7.87 21.22
C PRO A 189 -5.68 6.84 21.61
N ALA A 190 -5.78 6.59 22.92
CA ALA A 190 -6.91 5.89 23.54
C ALA A 190 -7.82 6.84 24.32
N THR A 191 -7.76 8.15 24.04
CA THR A 191 -8.51 9.21 24.69
C THR A 191 -9.43 9.90 23.70
N THR A 192 -10.37 10.71 24.22
CA THR A 192 -11.29 11.49 23.38
C THR A 192 -10.57 12.68 22.76
N ILE A 193 -10.62 12.80 21.43
CA ILE A 193 -10.06 13.92 20.66
C ILE A 193 -11.06 14.31 19.57
N GLY A 194 -11.44 15.61 19.53
CA GLY A 194 -12.37 16.10 18.52
C GLY A 194 -13.79 15.49 18.62
N GLY A 195 -14.19 15.07 19.83
CA GLY A 195 -15.53 14.55 20.10
C GLY A 195 -15.71 13.02 19.99
N ALA A 196 -14.67 12.28 19.58
CA ALA A 196 -14.72 10.82 19.53
C ALA A 196 -13.59 10.18 20.36
N GLN A 197 -13.86 8.98 20.89
CA GLN A 197 -12.95 8.19 21.71
C GLN A 197 -12.02 7.39 20.80
N GLY A 198 -10.69 7.54 20.96
CA GLY A 198 -9.70 6.68 20.34
C GLY A 198 -9.69 5.28 20.97
N ASP A 199 -9.33 4.28 20.20
CA ASP A 199 -9.26 2.88 20.66
C ASP A 199 -7.83 2.43 21.01
N GLY A 200 -6.82 3.23 20.69
CA GLY A 200 -5.42 2.92 20.97
C GLY A 200 -4.79 1.87 20.03
N TYR A 201 -5.55 1.31 19.11
CA TYR A 201 -5.03 0.35 18.12
C TYR A 201 -4.40 1.06 16.92
N GLY A 202 -3.44 0.41 16.30
CA GLY A 202 -2.79 0.86 15.07
C GLY A 202 -2.90 -0.19 13.97
N TYR A 203 -2.77 0.27 12.72
CA TYR A 203 -2.63 -0.58 11.55
C TYR A 203 -1.80 0.12 10.47
N ASP A 204 -2.41 0.98 9.66
CA ASP A 204 -1.75 1.70 8.59
C ASP A 204 -1.50 3.18 8.93
N VAL A 205 -0.61 3.79 8.18
CA VAL A 205 -0.31 5.21 8.21
C VAL A 205 -0.15 5.74 6.80
N ALA A 206 -0.78 6.86 6.51
CA ALA A 206 -0.66 7.52 5.23
C ALA A 206 -0.62 9.05 5.39
N VAL A 207 0.24 9.74 4.61
CA VAL A 207 0.44 11.18 4.75
C VAL A 207 0.02 11.93 3.49
N ASN A 208 -0.46 13.15 3.70
CA ASN A 208 -0.66 14.16 2.66
C ASN A 208 0.12 15.43 3.03
N PRO A 209 1.34 15.62 2.51
CA PRO A 209 2.18 16.76 2.85
C PRO A 209 1.58 18.11 2.43
N GLN A 210 0.81 18.14 1.33
CA GLN A 210 0.17 19.37 0.83
C GLN A 210 -0.89 19.89 1.79
N LYS A 211 -1.54 18.98 2.52
CA LYS A 211 -2.57 19.29 3.52
C LYS A 211 -2.02 19.32 4.95
N ASN A 212 -0.72 19.09 5.14
CA ASN A 212 -0.14 18.90 6.48
C ASN A 212 -0.89 17.85 7.31
N ALA A 213 -1.36 16.79 6.65
CA ALA A 213 -2.23 15.78 7.23
C ALA A 213 -1.57 14.40 7.22
N MET A 214 -1.81 13.64 8.27
CA MET A 214 -1.50 12.23 8.37
C MET A 214 -2.72 11.51 8.92
N LEU A 215 -3.04 10.34 8.39
CA LEU A 215 -4.07 9.45 8.90
C LEU A 215 -3.43 8.18 9.44
N THR A 216 -3.95 7.68 10.55
CA THR A 216 -3.72 6.32 11.03
C THR A 216 -5.03 5.58 11.13
N SER A 217 -5.01 4.29 10.88
CA SER A 217 -6.14 3.38 11.02
C SER A 217 -5.92 2.39 12.15
N SER A 218 -6.93 1.58 12.46
CA SER A 218 -6.88 0.67 13.60
C SER A 218 -7.32 -0.75 13.24
N PHE A 219 -6.68 -1.74 13.85
CA PHE A 219 -6.96 -3.16 13.63
C PHE A 219 -7.31 -3.87 14.92
N THR A 220 -6.33 -4.53 15.55
CA THR A 220 -6.51 -5.26 16.81
C THR A 220 -5.16 -5.57 17.44
N GLY A 221 -5.15 -5.90 18.72
CA GLY A 221 -3.94 -6.29 19.42
C GLY A 221 -3.47 -7.71 19.11
N ARG A 222 -2.23 -8.03 19.52
CA ARG A 222 -1.55 -9.29 19.26
C ARG A 222 -2.34 -10.52 19.67
N LYS A 223 -3.01 -10.48 20.80
CA LYS A 223 -3.84 -11.59 21.30
C LYS A 223 -4.87 -12.04 20.25
N ASN A 224 -5.47 -11.11 19.53
CA ASN A 224 -6.44 -11.42 18.50
C ASN A 224 -5.78 -11.92 17.21
N TYR A 225 -4.85 -11.17 16.63
CA TYR A 225 -4.28 -11.55 15.33
C TYR A 225 -3.42 -12.82 15.39
N MET A 226 -2.95 -13.22 16.56
CA MET A 226 -2.28 -14.51 16.78
C MET A 226 -3.25 -15.67 17.05
N THR A 227 -4.55 -15.40 17.20
CA THR A 227 -5.56 -16.44 17.40
C THR A 227 -6.01 -17.00 16.06
N ASP A 228 -6.25 -18.32 15.99
CA ASP A 228 -6.87 -18.97 14.82
C ASP A 228 -8.16 -18.26 14.41
N LEU A 229 -8.33 -17.94 13.14
CA LEU A 229 -9.48 -17.17 12.63
C LEU A 229 -10.83 -17.83 13.01
N GLY A 230 -10.91 -19.15 12.94
CA GLY A 230 -12.14 -19.87 13.28
C GLY A 230 -12.52 -19.81 14.74
N LYS A 231 -11.53 -19.71 15.64
CA LYS A 231 -11.77 -19.46 17.05
C LYS A 231 -12.13 -18.01 17.32
N LEU A 232 -11.41 -17.08 16.68
CA LEU A 232 -11.58 -15.65 16.82
C LEU A 232 -13.00 -15.18 16.47
N VAL A 233 -13.54 -15.58 15.32
CA VAL A 233 -14.87 -15.16 14.87
C VAL A 233 -16.03 -15.76 15.71
N ASN A 234 -15.74 -16.78 16.51
CA ASN A 234 -16.70 -17.40 17.42
C ASN A 234 -16.52 -16.93 18.89
N ASP A 235 -15.60 -15.99 19.16
CA ASP A 235 -15.38 -15.38 20.47
C ASP A 235 -15.90 -13.94 20.48
N PRO A 236 -17.12 -13.68 21.05
CA PRO A 236 -17.70 -12.34 21.06
C PRO A 236 -16.85 -11.31 21.82
N GLU A 237 -16.08 -11.73 22.84
CA GLU A 237 -15.21 -10.83 23.58
C GLU A 237 -13.96 -10.49 22.78
N ALA A 238 -13.45 -11.41 21.98
CA ALA A 238 -12.37 -11.14 21.03
C ALA A 238 -12.83 -10.17 19.93
N MET A 239 -14.05 -10.36 19.42
CA MET A 239 -14.61 -9.49 18.38
C MET A 239 -14.81 -8.02 18.85
N LYS A 240 -15.06 -7.79 20.14
CA LYS A 240 -15.12 -6.44 20.72
C LYS A 240 -13.76 -5.73 20.78
N ARG A 241 -12.66 -6.45 20.66
CA ARG A 241 -11.29 -5.91 20.67
C ARG A 241 -10.74 -5.60 19.28
N PHE A 242 -11.60 -5.48 18.28
CA PHE A 242 -11.21 -4.90 17.00
C PHE A 242 -11.35 -3.39 17.01
N GLY A 243 -10.43 -2.71 16.34
CA GLY A 243 -10.43 -1.26 16.24
C GLY A 243 -11.60 -0.71 15.43
N ASN A 244 -11.99 0.50 15.77
CA ASN A 244 -13.15 1.17 15.20
C ASN A 244 -12.88 2.64 14.88
N THR A 245 -11.60 3.03 14.83
CA THR A 245 -11.24 4.44 14.67
C THR A 245 -10.20 4.68 13.59
N MET A 246 -10.27 5.86 13.01
CA MET A 246 -9.16 6.50 12.30
C MET A 246 -8.80 7.79 13.02
N ILE A 247 -7.55 8.19 12.93
CA ILE A 247 -7.08 9.39 13.60
C ILE A 247 -6.41 10.31 12.58
N MET A 248 -6.86 11.56 12.57
CA MET A 248 -6.21 12.65 11.85
C MET A 248 -5.14 13.28 12.73
N TRP A 249 -3.95 13.46 12.15
CA TRP A 249 -2.79 14.08 12.79
C TRP A 249 -2.36 15.31 12.02
N ASP A 250 -1.84 16.29 12.72
CA ASP A 250 -1.00 17.34 12.12
C ASP A 250 0.37 16.71 11.81
N LEU A 251 0.70 16.64 10.53
CA LEU A 251 1.90 15.93 10.06
C LEU A 251 3.20 16.59 10.55
N LYS A 252 3.25 17.90 10.62
CA LYS A 252 4.48 18.63 11.02
C LYS A 252 4.76 18.50 12.51
N SER A 253 3.73 18.62 13.34
CA SER A 253 3.87 18.55 14.79
C SER A 253 3.74 17.12 15.33
N MET A 254 3.29 16.16 14.51
CA MET A 254 2.98 14.79 14.91
C MET A 254 2.01 14.71 16.09
N LYS A 255 1.02 15.64 16.12
CA LYS A 255 -0.02 15.69 17.14
C LYS A 255 -1.35 15.20 16.59
N PRO A 256 -2.05 14.30 17.29
CA PRO A 256 -3.40 13.89 16.90
C PRO A 256 -4.37 15.08 17.05
N GLN A 257 -5.23 15.29 16.06
CA GLN A 257 -6.17 16.40 16.00
C GLN A 257 -7.62 15.95 16.14
N LYS A 258 -7.97 14.80 15.54
CA LYS A 258 -9.35 14.32 15.50
C LYS A 258 -9.40 12.81 15.41
N VAL A 259 -10.30 12.21 16.17
CA VAL A 259 -10.66 10.79 16.06
C VAL A 259 -11.95 10.70 15.26
N PHE A 260 -12.00 9.78 14.30
CA PHE A 260 -13.19 9.41 13.54
C PHE A 260 -13.67 8.03 14.00
N ASN A 261 -14.97 7.89 14.21
CA ASN A 261 -15.58 6.59 14.41
C ASN A 261 -15.80 5.91 13.04
N THR A 262 -15.01 4.89 12.76
CA THR A 262 -15.01 4.11 11.50
C THR A 262 -15.06 2.61 11.83
N PRO A 263 -16.22 2.10 12.28
CA PRO A 263 -16.31 0.77 12.87
C PRO A 263 -15.98 -0.36 11.89
N GLY A 264 -15.44 -1.43 12.47
CA GLY A 264 -15.21 -2.69 11.77
C GLY A 264 -13.78 -2.87 11.25
N ALA A 265 -12.78 -2.40 11.98
CA ALA A 265 -11.36 -2.50 11.64
C ALA A 265 -11.03 -1.82 10.29
N PRO A 266 -10.93 -0.50 10.24
CA PRO A 266 -10.41 0.21 9.07
C PRO A 266 -8.95 -0.18 8.88
N LEU A 267 -8.58 -0.70 7.69
CA LEU A 267 -7.25 -1.21 7.43
C LEU A 267 -6.42 -0.21 6.61
N GLU A 268 -6.11 -0.55 5.39
CA GLU A 268 -5.24 0.22 4.51
C GLU A 268 -5.83 1.59 4.16
N ILE A 269 -4.99 2.63 4.16
CA ILE A 269 -5.38 4.01 3.84
C ILE A 269 -4.73 4.43 2.54
N ARG A 270 -5.50 5.06 1.64
CA ARG A 270 -4.95 5.68 0.43
C ARG A 270 -5.43 7.12 0.31
N TRP A 271 -4.47 8.05 0.26
CA TRP A 271 -4.76 9.42 -0.16
C TRP A 271 -4.91 9.48 -1.68
N SER A 272 -5.87 10.25 -2.18
CA SER A 272 -5.75 10.74 -3.54
C SER A 272 -4.55 11.69 -3.59
N LEU A 273 -3.59 11.36 -4.45
CA LEU A 273 -2.39 12.17 -4.67
C LEU A 273 -2.53 13.10 -5.87
N LYS A 274 -3.72 13.14 -6.48
CA LYS A 274 -4.06 14.08 -7.54
C LYS A 274 -4.01 15.49 -7.00
N GLU A 275 -3.41 16.40 -7.77
CA GLU A 275 -3.33 17.82 -7.39
C GLU A 275 -4.72 18.40 -7.15
N GLY A 276 -4.88 19.10 -6.04
CA GLY A 276 -6.15 19.70 -5.61
C GLY A 276 -7.07 18.79 -4.80
N ASP A 277 -6.85 17.48 -4.80
CA ASP A 277 -7.64 16.57 -3.98
C ASP A 277 -7.36 16.75 -2.49
N ASN A 278 -8.40 16.52 -1.67
CA ASN A 278 -8.38 16.71 -0.23
C ASN A 278 -9.06 15.55 0.51
N TRP A 279 -8.90 14.33 -0.01
CA TRP A 279 -9.56 13.16 0.53
C TRP A 279 -8.65 11.92 0.56
N ALA A 280 -8.98 11.02 1.47
CA ALA A 280 -8.43 9.68 1.57
C ALA A 280 -9.54 8.66 1.68
N ILE A 281 -9.25 7.40 1.33
CA ILE A 281 -10.17 6.28 1.39
C ILE A 281 -9.54 5.11 2.16
N THR A 282 -10.37 4.37 2.88
CA THR A 282 -10.01 3.11 3.54
C THR A 282 -11.14 2.10 3.41
N ALA A 283 -10.82 0.83 3.61
CA ALA A 283 -11.79 -0.25 3.71
C ALA A 283 -11.82 -0.82 5.14
N SER A 284 -13.01 -0.95 5.72
CA SER A 284 -13.20 -1.63 7.01
C SER A 284 -13.47 -3.11 6.81
N ALA A 285 -12.59 -3.95 7.34
CA ALA A 285 -12.59 -5.39 7.08
C ALA A 285 -13.86 -6.11 7.56
N LEU A 286 -14.29 -5.84 8.79
CA LEU A 286 -15.42 -6.54 9.40
C LEU A 286 -16.76 -5.96 9.02
N SER A 287 -16.85 -4.66 8.74
CA SER A 287 -18.09 -4.01 8.32
C SER A 287 -18.30 -4.01 6.80
N SER A 288 -17.28 -4.39 6.03
CA SER A 288 -17.30 -4.40 4.55
C SER A 288 -17.73 -3.08 3.93
N LYS A 289 -17.16 -1.98 4.46
CA LYS A 289 -17.46 -0.62 4.04
C LYS A 289 -16.23 0.08 3.48
N LEU A 290 -16.45 0.95 2.48
CA LEU A 290 -15.50 2.00 2.12
C LEU A 290 -15.82 3.25 2.92
N TRP A 291 -14.78 3.82 3.54
CA TRP A 291 -14.84 5.07 4.29
C TRP A 291 -14.05 6.14 3.58
N LEU A 292 -14.68 7.29 3.35
CA LEU A 292 -14.05 8.49 2.81
C LEU A 292 -13.73 9.45 3.98
N VAL A 293 -12.47 9.90 4.06
CA VAL A 293 -12.06 11.02 4.91
C VAL A 293 -11.78 12.22 4.01
N LYS A 294 -12.52 13.31 4.18
CA LYS A 294 -12.45 14.48 3.30
C LYS A 294 -12.61 15.77 4.09
N GLN A 295 -11.98 16.85 3.64
CA GLN A 295 -12.28 18.18 4.15
C GLN A 295 -13.60 18.68 3.56
N ASP A 296 -14.46 19.18 4.42
CA ASP A 296 -15.68 19.89 4.01
C ASP A 296 -15.40 21.34 3.56
N ALA A 297 -16.44 22.09 3.21
CA ALA A 297 -16.31 23.46 2.74
C ALA A 297 -15.76 24.43 3.81
N SER A 298 -15.85 24.08 5.09
CA SER A 298 -15.27 24.86 6.21
C SER A 298 -13.79 24.55 6.44
N GLY A 299 -13.25 23.53 5.77
CA GLY A 299 -11.89 23.03 5.97
C GLY A 299 -11.79 21.97 7.07
N GLU A 300 -12.92 21.57 7.68
CA GLU A 300 -12.94 20.53 8.70
C GLU A 300 -12.89 19.12 8.09
N TRP A 301 -12.12 18.25 8.71
CA TRP A 301 -12.03 16.85 8.30
C TRP A 301 -13.23 16.05 8.80
N GLN A 302 -13.86 15.32 7.88
CA GLN A 302 -15.02 14.46 8.14
C GLN A 302 -14.74 13.05 7.62
N ALA A 303 -15.32 12.04 8.29
CA ALA A 303 -15.31 10.65 7.82
C ALA A 303 -16.74 10.18 7.58
N LYS A 304 -16.97 9.51 6.46
CA LYS A 304 -18.28 9.00 6.04
C LYS A 304 -18.12 7.65 5.35
N ASP A 305 -19.01 6.67 5.65
CA ASP A 305 -19.13 5.47 4.82
C ASP A 305 -19.79 5.84 3.48
N VAL A 306 -19.18 5.40 2.40
CA VAL A 306 -19.58 5.83 1.04
C VAL A 306 -19.96 4.68 0.13
N ALA A 307 -19.57 3.44 0.44
CA ALA A 307 -19.98 2.26 -0.30
C ALA A 307 -19.90 0.99 0.55
N THR A 308 -20.62 -0.03 0.10
CA THR A 308 -20.55 -1.39 0.64
C THR A 308 -19.73 -2.26 -0.30
N ILE A 309 -18.88 -3.14 0.24
CA ILE A 309 -18.02 -4.06 -0.50
C ILE A 309 -18.61 -5.46 -0.44
N GLY A 310 -19.05 -5.98 -1.58
CA GLY A 310 -19.65 -7.32 -1.66
C GLY A 310 -20.92 -7.47 -0.85
N ASP A 311 -21.15 -8.66 -0.29
CA ASP A 311 -22.30 -8.98 0.56
C ASP A 311 -21.88 -8.94 2.05
N PRO A 312 -22.26 -7.91 2.83
CA PRO A 312 -21.84 -7.77 4.22
C PRO A 312 -22.30 -8.93 5.12
N ALA A 313 -23.39 -9.58 4.79
CA ALA A 313 -23.88 -10.74 5.55
C ALA A 313 -22.93 -11.94 5.49
N LYS A 314 -22.07 -11.99 4.46
CA LYS A 314 -21.05 -13.03 4.27
C LYS A 314 -19.66 -12.60 4.74
N ILE A 315 -19.51 -11.35 5.20
CA ILE A 315 -18.26 -10.74 5.64
C ILE A 315 -17.13 -11.05 4.65
N PRO A 316 -17.11 -10.41 3.44
CA PRO A 316 -16.10 -10.69 2.43
C PRO A 316 -14.66 -10.38 2.89
N LEU A 317 -14.51 -9.61 3.95
CA LEU A 317 -13.26 -9.23 4.61
C LEU A 317 -12.31 -8.50 3.64
N PRO A 318 -12.61 -7.23 3.27
CA PRO A 318 -11.65 -6.42 2.52
C PRO A 318 -10.38 -6.21 3.33
N VAL A 319 -9.23 -6.49 2.72
CA VAL A 319 -7.93 -6.53 3.40
C VAL A 319 -6.90 -5.60 2.80
N ASP A 320 -6.96 -5.32 1.50
CA ASP A 320 -6.07 -4.37 0.85
C ASP A 320 -6.76 -3.61 -0.27
N ILE A 321 -6.28 -2.40 -0.52
CA ILE A 321 -6.79 -1.48 -1.53
C ILE A 321 -5.62 -0.83 -2.30
N SER A 322 -5.81 -0.63 -3.61
CA SER A 322 -4.86 0.07 -4.47
C SER A 322 -5.59 1.12 -5.30
N ILE A 323 -5.26 2.39 -5.09
CA ILE A 323 -5.86 3.52 -5.80
C ILE A 323 -5.10 3.80 -7.10
N ALA A 324 -5.79 4.20 -8.16
CA ALA A 324 -5.13 4.72 -9.36
C ALA A 324 -4.46 6.07 -9.07
N ALA A 325 -3.33 6.35 -9.71
CA ALA A 325 -2.55 7.57 -9.46
C ALA A 325 -3.33 8.87 -9.74
N ASP A 326 -4.31 8.82 -10.62
CA ASP A 326 -5.22 9.93 -10.91
C ASP A 326 -6.44 10.00 -9.99
N GLY A 327 -6.52 9.11 -8.99
CA GLY A 327 -7.64 9.03 -8.07
C GLY A 327 -8.94 8.50 -8.67
N SER A 328 -8.93 8.02 -9.92
CA SER A 328 -10.17 7.68 -10.66
C SER A 328 -10.77 6.34 -10.28
N SER A 329 -10.00 5.42 -9.73
CA SER A 329 -10.46 4.07 -9.43
C SER A 329 -9.71 3.42 -8.28
N LEU A 330 -10.32 2.39 -7.69
CA LEU A 330 -9.80 1.66 -6.52
C LEU A 330 -9.99 0.17 -6.72
N TRP A 331 -8.89 -0.57 -6.70
CA TRP A 331 -8.92 -2.03 -6.55
C TRP A 331 -9.05 -2.40 -5.08
N VAL A 332 -9.88 -3.40 -4.80
CA VAL A 332 -10.12 -3.92 -3.45
C VAL A 332 -10.05 -5.44 -3.48
N ASN A 333 -9.17 -6.02 -2.68
CA ASN A 333 -9.14 -7.46 -2.45
C ASN A 333 -9.93 -7.84 -1.21
N THR A 334 -10.70 -8.93 -1.31
CA THR A 334 -11.48 -9.48 -0.21
C THR A 334 -11.08 -10.92 0.06
N PHE A 335 -10.62 -11.17 1.29
CA PHE A 335 -9.97 -12.40 1.70
C PHE A 335 -10.90 -13.62 1.77
N MET A 336 -12.12 -13.43 2.30
CA MET A 336 -13.02 -14.56 2.58
C MET A 336 -13.71 -15.09 1.34
N ASP A 337 -14.03 -14.27 0.38
CA ASP A 337 -14.70 -14.68 -0.86
C ASP A 337 -13.74 -14.77 -2.08
N GLY A 338 -12.45 -14.45 -1.89
CA GLY A 338 -11.41 -14.63 -2.90
C GLY A 338 -11.54 -13.74 -4.12
N LYS A 339 -12.15 -12.56 -3.97
CA LYS A 339 -12.47 -11.67 -5.08
C LYS A 339 -11.61 -10.41 -5.09
N THR A 340 -11.30 -9.96 -6.30
CA THR A 340 -10.76 -8.64 -6.60
C THR A 340 -11.85 -7.80 -7.24
N ARG A 341 -12.11 -6.62 -6.67
CA ARG A 341 -13.16 -5.68 -7.11
C ARG A 341 -12.56 -4.37 -7.56
N LEU A 342 -13.21 -3.73 -8.53
CA LEU A 342 -12.87 -2.38 -8.97
C LEU A 342 -14.03 -1.44 -8.67
N PHE A 343 -13.71 -0.34 -8.02
CA PHE A 343 -14.63 0.78 -7.78
C PHE A 343 -14.22 1.97 -8.65
N ASP A 344 -15.19 2.59 -9.30
CA ASP A 344 -15.07 3.91 -9.92
C ASP A 344 -15.15 4.98 -8.82
N LEU A 345 -14.12 5.82 -8.74
CA LEU A 345 -13.98 6.93 -7.80
C LEU A 345 -14.15 8.30 -8.47
N SER A 346 -14.71 8.38 -9.68
CA SER A 346 -14.99 9.68 -10.34
C SER A 346 -15.81 10.61 -9.44
N ASN A 347 -16.65 10.03 -8.57
CA ASN A 347 -17.23 10.70 -7.42
C ASN A 347 -16.84 9.93 -6.14
N PRO A 348 -15.82 10.36 -5.37
CA PRO A 348 -15.38 9.64 -4.19
C PRO A 348 -16.41 9.63 -3.05
N GLU A 349 -17.44 10.48 -3.09
CA GLU A 349 -18.54 10.47 -2.12
C GLU A 349 -19.65 9.44 -2.41
N ALA A 350 -19.60 8.84 -3.61
CA ALA A 350 -20.52 7.79 -4.04
C ALA A 350 -19.82 6.79 -5.00
N PRO A 351 -18.80 6.05 -4.51
CA PRO A 351 -18.07 5.07 -5.30
C PRO A 351 -19.01 3.99 -5.85
N LYS A 352 -18.75 3.53 -7.07
CA LYS A 352 -19.54 2.48 -7.71
C LYS A 352 -18.67 1.27 -7.99
N GLN A 353 -19.06 0.08 -7.52
CA GLN A 353 -18.43 -1.15 -7.97
C GLN A 353 -18.76 -1.38 -9.44
N VAL A 354 -17.74 -1.40 -10.30
CA VAL A 354 -17.90 -1.54 -11.76
C VAL A 354 -17.39 -2.89 -12.27
N TYR A 355 -16.63 -3.61 -11.45
CA TYR A 355 -16.10 -4.92 -11.82
C TYR A 355 -15.84 -5.80 -10.59
N GLU A 356 -15.94 -7.12 -10.76
CA GLU A 356 -15.42 -8.10 -9.81
C GLU A 356 -15.00 -9.39 -10.53
N LYS A 357 -14.01 -10.08 -9.96
CA LYS A 357 -13.52 -11.37 -10.42
C LYS A 357 -13.04 -12.19 -9.22
N GLU A 358 -13.34 -13.49 -9.19
CA GLU A 358 -12.65 -14.42 -8.32
C GLU A 358 -11.24 -14.62 -8.86
N THR A 359 -10.22 -14.25 -8.07
CA THR A 359 -8.82 -14.26 -8.47
C THR A 359 -7.99 -15.30 -7.72
N GLY A 360 -8.58 -15.92 -6.72
CA GLY A 360 -7.98 -17.02 -5.95
C GLY A 360 -8.62 -17.13 -4.59
N LYS A 361 -8.32 -18.20 -3.85
CA LYS A 361 -8.75 -18.31 -2.46
C LYS A 361 -7.84 -17.44 -1.58
N GLN A 362 -8.43 -16.77 -0.59
CA GLN A 362 -7.70 -15.97 0.40
C GLN A 362 -6.77 -14.93 -0.23
N VAL A 363 -7.24 -14.22 -1.27
CA VAL A 363 -6.48 -13.11 -1.85
C VAL A 363 -6.23 -12.03 -0.82
N ASN A 364 -5.01 -11.49 -0.79
CA ASN A 364 -4.62 -10.49 0.17
C ASN A 364 -4.18 -9.20 -0.52
N MET A 365 -2.88 -8.98 -0.75
CA MET A 365 -2.41 -7.71 -1.29
C MET A 365 -2.77 -7.54 -2.76
N VAL A 366 -3.12 -6.32 -3.14
CA VAL A 366 -3.35 -5.88 -4.51
C VAL A 366 -2.48 -4.68 -4.83
N SER A 367 -1.71 -4.75 -5.92
CA SER A 367 -0.90 -3.63 -6.39
C SER A 367 -1.04 -3.45 -7.89
N GLN A 368 -1.10 -2.21 -8.33
CA GLN A 368 -1.10 -1.88 -9.75
C GLN A 368 0.33 -1.69 -10.26
N SER A 369 0.58 -2.08 -11.53
CA SER A 369 1.79 -1.66 -12.23
C SER A 369 1.84 -0.14 -12.37
N TRP A 370 3.04 0.41 -12.57
CA TRP A 370 3.22 1.86 -12.67
C TRP A 370 2.47 2.52 -13.83
N ASP A 371 2.11 1.76 -14.86
CA ASP A 371 1.27 2.22 -15.98
C ASP A 371 -0.23 1.90 -15.81
N GLY A 372 -0.64 1.32 -14.68
CA GLY A 372 -2.03 0.97 -14.36
C GLY A 372 -2.64 -0.15 -15.22
N LYS A 373 -1.82 -0.82 -16.07
CA LYS A 373 -2.33 -1.84 -17.02
C LYS A 373 -2.25 -3.27 -16.52
N ARG A 374 -1.63 -3.47 -15.37
CA ARG A 374 -1.46 -4.77 -14.74
C ARG A 374 -1.82 -4.71 -13.27
N VAL A 375 -2.35 -5.79 -12.76
CA VAL A 375 -2.72 -5.95 -11.36
C VAL A 375 -2.03 -7.19 -10.82
N TYR A 376 -1.28 -7.02 -9.75
CA TYR A 376 -0.57 -8.07 -9.03
C TYR A 376 -1.34 -8.42 -7.77
N ILE A 377 -1.42 -9.71 -7.47
CA ILE A 377 -2.20 -10.22 -6.33
C ILE A 377 -1.41 -11.30 -5.61
N THR A 378 -1.34 -11.20 -4.29
CA THR A 378 -0.83 -12.25 -3.40
C THR A 378 -1.94 -12.90 -2.58
N SER A 379 -1.62 -13.94 -1.83
CA SER A 379 -2.62 -14.76 -1.12
C SER A 379 -2.47 -14.73 0.39
N SER A 380 -1.43 -14.59 1.05
CA SER A 380 -1.31 -14.75 2.49
C SER A 380 -1.70 -13.50 3.27
N LEU A 381 -2.50 -13.64 4.32
CA LEU A 381 -2.85 -12.55 5.24
C LEU A 381 -2.09 -12.71 6.57
N LEU A 382 -2.39 -13.74 7.34
CA LEU A 382 -1.71 -14.11 8.59
C LEU A 382 -1.64 -15.63 8.68
N ALA A 383 -0.53 -16.19 9.13
CA ALA A 383 -0.33 -17.64 9.20
C ALA A 383 -1.48 -18.38 9.91
N ASN A 384 -1.99 -17.79 11.00
CA ASN A 384 -3.08 -18.39 11.77
C ASN A 384 -4.46 -18.22 11.12
N TRP A 385 -4.60 -17.28 10.19
CA TRP A 385 -5.84 -17.02 9.45
C TRP A 385 -5.87 -17.76 8.12
N ASP A 386 -4.73 -17.91 7.47
CA ASP A 386 -4.58 -18.65 6.20
C ASP A 386 -4.86 -20.15 6.31
N LYS A 387 -4.84 -20.71 7.51
CA LYS A 387 -5.00 -22.17 7.74
C LYS A 387 -6.33 -22.75 7.28
N LYS A 388 -7.36 -21.93 7.17
CA LYS A 388 -8.67 -22.39 6.74
C LYS A 388 -8.79 -22.40 5.22
N GLY A 389 -8.45 -23.51 4.60
CA GLY A 389 -8.94 -23.88 3.29
C GLY A 389 -8.02 -23.60 2.10
N ALA A 390 -6.90 -22.90 2.27
CA ALA A 390 -6.06 -22.52 1.13
C ALA A 390 -4.55 -22.70 1.37
N ASP A 391 -4.17 -23.54 2.30
CA ASP A 391 -2.75 -23.75 2.65
C ASP A 391 -1.88 -24.21 1.46
N ASN A 392 -2.48 -24.84 0.46
CA ASN A 392 -1.81 -25.27 -0.77
C ASN A 392 -1.98 -24.30 -1.94
N GLU A 393 -2.64 -23.16 -1.74
CA GLU A 393 -2.87 -22.17 -2.79
C GLU A 393 -2.19 -20.85 -2.45
N GLN A 394 -0.85 -20.88 -2.38
CA GLN A 394 -0.04 -19.72 -2.11
C GLN A 394 0.57 -19.20 -3.40
N PHE A 395 0.33 -17.94 -3.73
CA PHE A 395 0.67 -17.42 -5.05
C PHE A 395 1.06 -15.95 -5.07
N LEU A 396 1.82 -15.62 -6.11
CA LEU A 396 1.82 -14.31 -6.76
C LEU A 396 1.20 -14.50 -8.16
N LYS A 397 0.14 -13.76 -8.45
CA LYS A 397 -0.52 -13.72 -9.77
C LYS A 397 -0.37 -12.37 -10.41
N LEU A 398 -0.22 -12.36 -11.72
CA LEU A 398 -0.30 -11.16 -12.54
C LEU A 398 -1.48 -11.26 -13.50
N TYR A 399 -2.26 -10.19 -13.54
CA TYR A 399 -3.32 -9.98 -14.51
C TYR A 399 -3.01 -8.74 -15.37
N SER A 400 -3.30 -8.79 -16.66
CA SER A 400 -3.46 -7.59 -17.47
C SER A 400 -4.86 -7.02 -17.28
N TRP A 401 -4.98 -5.70 -17.32
CA TRP A 401 -6.24 -4.98 -17.27
C TRP A 401 -6.42 -4.19 -18.58
N ASP A 402 -7.50 -4.46 -19.31
CA ASP A 402 -7.81 -3.81 -20.60
C ASP A 402 -8.92 -2.75 -20.48
N GLY A 403 -9.29 -2.35 -19.26
CA GLY A 403 -10.41 -1.45 -18.97
C GLY A 403 -11.75 -2.18 -18.81
N LYS A 404 -11.80 -3.49 -19.02
CA LYS A 404 -13.04 -4.30 -18.94
C LYS A 404 -12.85 -5.60 -18.20
N GLU A 405 -11.70 -6.27 -18.34
CA GLU A 405 -11.48 -7.60 -17.80
C GLU A 405 -10.04 -7.79 -17.30
N LEU A 406 -9.90 -8.48 -16.18
CA LEU A 406 -8.63 -9.03 -15.70
C LEU A 406 -8.33 -10.36 -16.41
N LYS A 407 -7.22 -10.43 -17.17
CA LYS A 407 -6.75 -11.66 -17.84
C LYS A 407 -5.46 -12.12 -17.19
N GLU A 408 -5.48 -13.31 -16.57
CA GLU A 408 -4.28 -13.89 -15.96
C GLU A 408 -3.17 -14.06 -16.99
N GLN A 409 -2.00 -13.52 -16.69
CA GLN A 409 -0.82 -13.60 -17.54
C GLN A 409 0.10 -14.73 -17.08
N TRP A 410 0.30 -14.84 -15.78
CA TRP A 410 1.05 -15.90 -15.14
C TRP A 410 0.74 -15.99 -13.64
N LYS A 411 1.08 -17.14 -13.09
CA LYS A 411 1.02 -17.46 -11.66
C LYS A 411 2.32 -18.10 -11.22
N ILE A 412 2.87 -17.66 -10.10
CA ILE A 412 3.92 -18.36 -9.37
C ILE A 412 3.27 -19.06 -8.18
N ASP A 413 3.38 -20.36 -8.11
CA ASP A 413 2.94 -21.19 -7.00
C ASP A 413 4.06 -21.26 -5.96
N PHE A 414 3.91 -20.54 -4.85
CA PHE A 414 4.93 -20.42 -3.83
C PHE A 414 5.19 -21.72 -3.06
N TYR A 415 4.18 -22.59 -2.95
CA TYR A 415 4.38 -23.90 -2.34
C TYR A 415 5.19 -24.83 -3.26
N LYS A 416 4.82 -24.87 -4.54
CA LYS A 416 5.54 -25.65 -5.53
C LYS A 416 6.99 -25.21 -5.69
N GLU A 417 7.24 -23.91 -5.68
CA GLU A 417 8.56 -23.29 -5.72
C GLU A 417 9.30 -23.34 -4.38
N LYS A 418 8.68 -23.91 -3.33
CA LYS A 418 9.22 -24.04 -1.97
C LYS A 418 9.60 -22.71 -1.32
N LEU A 419 8.84 -21.67 -1.61
CA LEU A 419 9.09 -20.30 -1.15
C LEU A 419 8.32 -19.94 0.13
N GLY A 420 7.22 -20.62 0.44
CA GLY A 420 6.36 -20.33 1.60
C GLY A 420 5.06 -19.62 1.21
N ARG A 421 4.64 -18.58 1.94
CA ARG A 421 3.39 -17.85 1.74
C ARG A 421 3.66 -16.40 1.31
N ALA A 422 3.19 -16.04 0.11
CA ALA A 422 3.37 -14.70 -0.43
C ALA A 422 2.48 -13.70 0.30
N HIS A 423 3.07 -12.66 0.92
CA HIS A 423 2.32 -11.61 1.58
C HIS A 423 2.45 -10.28 0.84
N HIS A 424 3.31 -9.38 1.27
CA HIS A 424 3.41 -8.03 0.73
C HIS A 424 4.35 -7.94 -0.48
N MET A 425 4.11 -6.97 -1.38
CA MET A 425 4.91 -6.79 -2.58
C MET A 425 5.29 -5.33 -2.80
N LYS A 426 6.48 -5.11 -3.39
CA LYS A 426 7.00 -3.80 -3.79
C LYS A 426 7.75 -3.90 -5.11
N PHE A 427 7.68 -2.85 -5.95
CA PHE A 427 8.27 -2.83 -7.27
C PHE A 427 9.57 -2.04 -7.34
N THR A 428 10.50 -2.49 -8.19
CA THR A 428 11.72 -1.76 -8.55
C THR A 428 11.94 -1.79 -10.05
N ALA A 429 12.68 -0.79 -10.56
CA ALA A 429 13.19 -0.80 -11.93
C ALA A 429 14.72 -0.99 -11.91
N LYS A 430 15.27 -1.53 -12.99
CA LYS A 430 16.70 -1.46 -13.27
C LYS A 430 17.10 0.00 -13.28
N SER A 431 17.94 0.40 -12.37
CA SER A 431 18.31 1.78 -12.06
C SER A 431 18.17 2.71 -13.28
N ALA A 432 17.22 3.63 -13.20
CA ALA A 432 17.41 4.90 -13.87
C ALA A 432 18.72 5.45 -13.29
N ARG A 433 19.77 5.58 -14.12
CA ARG A 433 21.05 6.16 -13.71
C ARG A 433 20.75 7.40 -12.90
N SER A 434 21.25 7.45 -11.68
CA SER A 434 21.16 8.58 -10.77
C SER A 434 21.57 9.88 -11.50
N THR A 435 20.59 10.56 -12.06
CA THR A 435 20.74 11.99 -12.27
C THR A 435 20.48 12.59 -10.91
N SER A 436 21.55 13.02 -10.24
CA SER A 436 21.49 13.84 -9.05
C SER A 436 20.58 15.04 -9.35
N VAL A 437 19.35 14.97 -8.91
CA VAL A 437 18.49 16.17 -8.85
C VAL A 437 18.93 16.91 -7.61
N ASN A 438 19.71 17.98 -7.80
CA ASN A 438 19.95 18.95 -6.76
C ASN A 438 18.60 19.43 -6.23
N ALA A 439 18.35 19.16 -4.95
CA ALA A 439 17.20 19.66 -4.22
C ALA A 439 17.40 21.18 -3.99
N SER A 440 17.18 21.98 -5.02
CA SER A 440 17.05 23.43 -4.93
C SER A 440 15.60 23.78 -5.25
N GLY A 441 14.78 23.89 -4.20
CA GLY A 441 13.42 24.37 -4.39
C GLY A 441 12.46 24.25 -3.22
N LEU A 442 12.89 23.84 -2.01
CA LEU A 442 12.05 24.03 -0.81
C LEU A 442 12.95 24.27 0.41
N THR A 443 13.21 25.53 0.68
CA THR A 443 13.82 25.97 1.94
C THR A 443 12.82 25.79 3.06
N VAL A 444 12.98 24.73 3.86
CA VAL A 444 12.33 24.63 5.16
C VAL A 444 13.34 25.13 6.19
N ALA A 445 13.02 26.26 6.80
CA ALA A 445 13.81 26.85 7.88
C ALA A 445 13.98 25.85 9.02
N ALA A 446 15.24 25.50 9.32
CA ALA A 446 15.57 24.75 10.52
C ALA A 446 15.40 25.69 11.72
N ALA A 447 14.38 25.46 12.53
CA ALA A 447 14.31 26.05 13.87
C ALA A 447 15.31 25.33 14.76
N ALA A 448 16.39 26.03 15.08
CA ALA A 448 17.31 25.66 16.15
C ALA A 448 16.57 25.79 17.48
N THR A 449 16.49 24.73 18.25
CA THR A 449 16.17 24.80 19.69
C THR A 449 17.41 24.42 20.49
N ARG A 450 17.77 25.34 21.32
CA ARG A 450 18.69 25.16 22.46
C ARG A 450 18.01 24.20 23.47
#